data_d5e71b72939be43f1516fa2c7f89ddcc
#
_entry.id   d5e71b72939be43f1516fa2c7f89ddcc
#
_cell.length_a   1.000
_cell.length_b   1.000
_cell.length_c   1.000
_cell.angle_alpha   90.00
_cell.angle_beta   90.00
_cell.angle_gamma   90.00
#
_symmetry.space_group_name_H-M   'P 1'
#
loop_
_entity.id
_entity.type
_entity.pdbx_description
1 polymer ?
#
loop_
_entity_poly.entity_id
_entity_poly.type
_entity_poly.pdbx_seq_one_letter_code
_entity_poly.pdbx_strand_id
1 'polypeptide(L)'
;MPALNDSQNNMKSSYDKASDEPHALLELGEISKAFPGILANDGIDLRVMPGEIHGLVGENGAGKSTLVKIIYGLLRPDQGSILWEGDAVSIFGPSQARSLGIGMVFQHFSLFEALTVMENIALAIDEKWKTQELRSRI
;
A
#
# COMPACT_ATOMS: atom_id res chain seq x y z
N MET A 1 39.94 49.16 17.21
CA MET A 1 39.68 47.87 16.62
C MET A 1 38.37 47.38 17.21
N PRO A 2 37.26 47.31 16.45
CA PRO A 2 35.96 46.88 16.95
C PRO A 2 35.81 45.40 16.86
N ALA A 3 35.13 44.83 17.86
CA ALA A 3 34.75 43.41 18.01
C ALA A 3 33.70 43.01 16.99
N LEU A 4 33.91 41.86 16.33
CA LEU A 4 33.01 41.24 15.39
C LEU A 4 31.96 40.37 16.15
N ASN A 5 30.83 40.74 15.98
CA ASN A 5 29.47 40.21 15.89
C ASN A 5 29.23 38.70 16.00
N ASP A 6 28.72 38.32 17.17
CA ASP A 6 28.17 37.01 17.54
C ASP A 6 26.69 36.84 17.12
N SER A 7 26.40 36.98 15.80
CA SER A 7 25.01 36.95 15.33
C SER A 7 24.71 35.82 14.33
N GLN A 8 25.54 34.77 14.23
CA GLN A 8 25.33 33.70 13.26
C GLN A 8 25.18 32.26 13.85
N ASN A 9 24.91 32.11 15.15
CA ASN A 9 24.81 30.76 15.75
C ASN A 9 23.43 30.42 16.33
N ASN A 10 22.35 31.03 15.86
CA ASN A 10 21.01 30.74 16.39
C ASN A 10 19.96 30.40 15.33
N MET A 11 20.37 29.77 14.23
CA MET A 11 19.45 29.38 13.14
C MET A 11 19.55 27.91 12.73
N LYS A 12 20.03 27.03 13.61
CA LYS A 12 20.15 25.57 13.35
C LYS A 12 19.49 24.68 14.42
N SER A 13 18.38 25.09 15.00
CA SER A 13 17.72 24.26 16.02
C SER A 13 16.19 24.26 15.93
N SER A 14 15.61 24.21 14.74
CA SER A 14 14.14 24.11 14.62
C SER A 14 13.65 23.08 13.57
N TYR A 15 14.50 22.20 13.07
CA TYR A 15 14.11 21.20 12.07
C TYR A 15 14.26 19.73 12.51
N ASP A 16 14.58 19.45 13.77
CA ASP A 16 14.67 18.09 14.32
C ASP A 16 13.66 17.86 15.44
N LYS A 17 12.38 18.04 15.13
CA LYS A 17 11.32 17.30 15.80
C LYS A 17 10.69 16.40 14.75
N ALA A 18 11.37 15.30 14.42
CA ALA A 18 10.70 14.12 13.90
C ALA A 18 9.60 13.82 14.92
N SER A 19 8.34 13.99 14.51
CA SER A 19 7.17 13.70 15.31
C SER A 19 7.25 12.21 15.67
N ASP A 20 7.34 11.93 16.96
CA ASP A 20 7.32 10.58 17.57
C ASP A 20 5.91 9.97 17.48
N GLU A 21 5.10 10.42 16.53
CA GLU A 21 3.79 9.86 16.23
C GLU A 21 3.97 8.63 15.32
N PRO A 22 3.39 7.49 15.68
CA PRO A 22 3.48 6.30 14.85
C PRO A 22 2.90 6.59 13.46
N HIS A 23 3.74 6.46 12.44
CA HIS A 23 3.30 6.62 11.06
C HIS A 23 2.33 5.51 10.68
N ALA A 24 1.29 5.84 9.93
CA ALA A 24 0.40 4.85 9.35
C ALA A 24 1.19 3.92 8.43
N LEU A 25 0.86 2.63 8.45
CA LEU A 25 1.41 1.66 7.52
C LEU A 25 0.90 1.95 6.10
N LEU A 26 -0.40 2.22 5.98
CA LEU A 26 -1.06 2.60 4.74
C LEU A 26 -1.90 3.85 4.99
N GLU A 27 -1.78 4.83 4.12
CA GLU A 27 -2.65 6.00 4.10
C GLU A 27 -3.15 6.26 2.68
N LEU A 28 -4.44 6.45 2.54
CA LEU A 28 -5.10 6.87 1.32
C LEU A 28 -5.63 8.27 1.54
N GLY A 29 -5.31 9.19 0.65
CA GLY A 29 -5.80 10.56 0.68
C GLY A 29 -6.64 10.86 -0.55
N GLU A 30 -7.91 11.20 -0.37
CA GLU A 30 -8.87 11.66 -1.39
C GLU A 30 -8.97 10.71 -2.60
N ILE A 31 -8.93 9.40 -2.37
CA ILE A 31 -9.01 8.40 -3.46
C ILE A 31 -10.36 8.45 -4.13
N SER A 32 -10.34 8.76 -5.43
CA SER A 32 -11.54 8.75 -6.27
C SER A 32 -11.36 7.81 -7.45
N LYS A 33 -12.42 7.08 -7.80
CA LYS A 33 -12.49 6.17 -8.94
C LYS A 33 -13.86 6.15 -9.57
N ALA A 34 -13.93 6.53 -10.85
CA ALA A 34 -15.13 6.46 -11.65
C ALA A 34 -15.04 5.35 -12.71
N PHE A 35 -16.18 4.79 -13.02
CA PHE A 35 -16.41 3.92 -14.17
C PHE A 35 -17.55 4.53 -15.02
N PRO A 36 -17.76 4.11 -16.26
CA PRO A 36 -18.86 4.63 -17.07
C PRO A 36 -20.21 4.54 -16.34
N GLY A 37 -20.76 5.68 -15.99
CA GLY A 37 -22.05 5.82 -15.30
C GLY A 37 -22.03 5.59 -13.78
N ILE A 38 -20.88 5.30 -13.16
CA ILE A 38 -20.80 5.03 -11.72
C ILE A 38 -19.54 5.67 -11.12
N LEU A 39 -19.72 6.46 -10.08
CA LEU A 39 -18.64 6.91 -9.21
C LEU A 39 -18.49 5.88 -8.07
N ALA A 40 -17.46 5.04 -8.16
CA ALA A 40 -17.27 3.92 -7.24
C ALA A 40 -16.60 4.33 -5.92
N ASN A 41 -15.66 5.26 -5.98
CA ASN A 41 -15.02 5.88 -4.81
C ASN A 41 -15.01 7.39 -5.05
N ASP A 42 -15.31 8.16 -4.04
CA ASP A 42 -15.42 9.63 -4.09
C ASP A 42 -14.69 10.23 -2.88
N GLY A 43 -13.47 10.70 -3.07
CA GLY A 43 -12.66 11.35 -2.06
C GLY A 43 -12.45 10.49 -0.80
N ILE A 44 -12.11 9.21 -0.95
CA ILE A 44 -11.98 8.29 0.18
C ILE A 44 -10.65 8.49 0.88
N ASP A 45 -10.72 8.76 2.17
CA ASP A 45 -9.60 8.74 3.10
C ASP A 45 -9.62 7.45 3.92
N LEU A 46 -8.45 6.84 4.09
CA LEU A 46 -8.26 5.64 4.90
C LEU A 46 -6.88 5.68 5.54
N ARG A 47 -6.80 5.31 6.82
CA ARG A 47 -5.54 5.18 7.53
C ARG A 47 -5.51 3.87 8.29
N VAL A 48 -4.47 3.08 8.07
CA VAL A 48 -4.27 1.78 8.72
C VAL A 48 -2.93 1.80 9.45
N MET A 49 -2.95 1.51 10.75
CA MET A 49 -1.76 1.51 11.58
C MET A 49 -1.04 0.15 11.55
N PRO A 50 0.27 0.10 11.83
CA PRO A 50 0.98 -1.17 12.00
C PRO A 50 0.31 -2.05 13.06
N GLY A 51 0.12 -3.34 12.74
CA GLY A 51 -0.51 -4.31 13.65
C GLY A 51 -2.03 -4.18 13.81
N GLU A 52 -2.66 -3.28 13.07
CA GLU A 52 -4.10 -3.06 13.12
C GLU A 52 -4.86 -4.08 12.24
N ILE A 53 -6.04 -4.49 12.71
CA ILE A 53 -7.04 -5.18 11.90
C ILE A 53 -8.12 -4.15 11.55
N HIS A 54 -8.15 -3.72 10.30
CA HIS A 54 -9.07 -2.70 9.82
C HIS A 54 -10.24 -3.32 9.05
N GLY A 55 -11.47 -3.11 9.53
CA GLY A 55 -12.69 -3.61 8.89
C GLY A 55 -13.27 -2.61 7.89
N LEU A 56 -13.32 -2.97 6.61
CA LEU A 56 -13.98 -2.20 5.57
C LEU A 56 -15.42 -2.69 5.37
N VAL A 57 -16.38 -1.96 5.91
CA VAL A 57 -17.82 -2.33 5.91
C VAL A 57 -18.64 -1.39 5.02
N GLY A 58 -19.76 -1.89 4.52
CA GLY A 58 -20.68 -1.13 3.66
C GLY A 58 -21.54 -2.07 2.80
N GLU A 59 -22.54 -1.51 2.14
CA GLU A 59 -23.46 -2.26 1.26
C GLU A 59 -22.75 -2.84 0.02
N ASN A 60 -23.43 -3.77 -0.66
CA ASN A 60 -22.96 -4.28 -1.94
C ASN A 60 -22.97 -3.13 -2.97
N GLY A 61 -21.85 -2.99 -3.71
CA GLY A 61 -21.68 -1.87 -4.64
C GLY A 61 -21.11 -0.60 -4.04
N ALA A 62 -20.88 -0.51 -2.73
CA ALA A 62 -20.33 0.69 -2.05
C ALA A 62 -18.84 0.97 -2.34
N GLY A 63 -18.24 0.38 -3.38
CA GLY A 63 -16.85 0.70 -3.77
C GLY A 63 -15.75 -0.04 -2.99
N LYS A 64 -16.08 -0.87 -1.98
CA LYS A 64 -15.07 -1.58 -1.15
C LYS A 64 -14.07 -2.37 -1.97
N SER A 65 -14.56 -3.21 -2.88
CA SER A 65 -13.70 -4.03 -3.74
C SER A 65 -12.88 -3.18 -4.72
N THR A 66 -13.39 -2.03 -5.11
CA THR A 66 -12.66 -1.06 -5.94
C THR A 66 -11.49 -0.48 -5.17
N LEU A 67 -11.72 -0.06 -3.92
CA LEU A 67 -10.67 0.48 -3.06
C LEU A 67 -9.55 -0.53 -2.80
N VAL A 68 -9.92 -1.77 -2.43
CA VAL A 68 -8.94 -2.86 -2.22
C VAL A 68 -8.15 -3.18 -3.48
N LYS A 69 -8.79 -3.16 -4.67
CA LYS A 69 -8.10 -3.35 -5.96
C LYS A 69 -7.14 -2.20 -6.28
N ILE A 70 -7.45 -0.97 -5.85
CA ILE A 70 -6.55 0.18 -5.98
C ILE A 70 -5.32 -0.03 -5.10
N ILE A 71 -5.49 -0.40 -3.83
CA ILE A 71 -4.39 -0.68 -2.89
C ILE A 71 -3.47 -1.78 -3.43
N TYR A 72 -4.02 -2.81 -4.05
CA TYR A 72 -3.23 -3.92 -4.62
C TYR A 72 -2.70 -3.65 -6.04
N GLY A 73 -3.01 -2.49 -6.63
CA GLY A 73 -2.52 -2.10 -7.95
C GLY A 73 -3.24 -2.76 -9.13
N LEU A 74 -4.39 -3.41 -8.91
CA LEU A 74 -5.25 -3.93 -9.99
C LEU A 74 -6.04 -2.84 -10.70
N LEU A 75 -6.27 -1.73 -10.02
CA LEU A 75 -6.92 -0.53 -10.54
C LEU A 75 -6.07 0.68 -10.16
N ARG A 76 -6.09 1.70 -11.02
CA ARG A 76 -5.51 3.01 -10.70
C ARG A 76 -6.61 3.94 -10.21
N PRO A 77 -6.39 4.72 -9.16
CA PRO A 77 -7.29 5.80 -8.82
C PRO A 77 -7.25 6.87 -9.92
N ASP A 78 -8.34 7.59 -10.10
CA ASP A 78 -8.40 8.73 -11.00
C ASP A 78 -7.88 10.00 -10.30
N GLN A 79 -8.03 10.06 -8.96
CA GLN A 79 -7.51 11.13 -8.11
C GLN A 79 -7.10 10.55 -6.75
N GLY A 80 -6.32 11.33 -6.00
CA GLY A 80 -5.85 11.00 -4.67
C GLY A 80 -4.43 10.47 -4.65
N SER A 81 -3.97 10.10 -3.47
CA SER A 81 -2.61 9.62 -3.20
C SER A 81 -2.61 8.43 -2.28
N ILE A 82 -1.56 7.61 -2.39
CA ILE A 82 -1.29 6.46 -1.53
C ILE A 82 0.05 6.69 -0.87
N LEU A 83 0.10 6.59 0.47
CA LEU A 83 1.34 6.56 1.21
C LEU A 83 1.50 5.17 1.84
N TRP A 84 2.71 4.64 1.79
CA TRP A 84 3.13 3.40 2.41
C TRP A 84 4.29 3.70 3.36
N GLU A 85 4.11 3.43 4.65
CA GLU A 85 5.09 3.77 5.70
C GLU A 85 5.51 5.25 5.69
N GLY A 86 4.58 6.15 5.32
CA GLY A 86 4.80 7.58 5.22
C GLY A 86 5.33 8.07 3.87
N ASP A 87 5.80 7.20 3.00
CA ASP A 87 6.32 7.54 1.68
C ASP A 87 5.22 7.48 0.60
N ALA A 88 5.16 8.51 -0.26
CA ALA A 88 4.23 8.51 -1.38
C ALA A 88 4.62 7.44 -2.41
N VAL A 89 3.68 6.54 -2.70
CA VAL A 89 3.89 5.43 -3.62
C VAL A 89 2.90 5.45 -4.77
N SER A 90 3.34 4.96 -5.92
CA SER A 90 2.48 4.73 -7.08
C SER A 90 2.48 3.23 -7.37
N ILE A 91 1.37 2.57 -7.11
CA ILE A 91 1.24 1.12 -7.29
C ILE A 91 0.61 0.83 -8.65
N PHE A 92 1.44 0.42 -9.61
CA PHE A 92 1.02 0.18 -11.00
C PHE A 92 0.66 -1.27 -11.30
N GLY A 93 0.80 -2.17 -10.32
CA GLY A 93 0.45 -3.57 -10.49
C GLY A 93 0.73 -4.42 -9.24
N PRO A 94 0.19 -5.66 -9.23
CA PRO A 94 0.35 -6.59 -8.10
C PRO A 94 1.80 -6.92 -7.74
N SER A 95 2.71 -6.93 -8.71
CA SER A 95 4.14 -7.17 -8.45
C SER A 95 4.73 -6.08 -7.57
N GLN A 96 4.37 -4.83 -7.85
CA GLN A 96 4.83 -3.67 -7.08
C GLN A 96 4.20 -3.64 -5.69
N ALA A 97 2.90 -3.98 -5.58
CA ALA A 97 2.23 -4.13 -4.28
C ALA A 97 2.95 -5.19 -3.43
N ARG A 98 3.28 -6.35 -4.01
CA ARG A 98 4.03 -7.40 -3.31
C ARG A 98 5.43 -6.97 -2.89
N SER A 99 6.13 -6.18 -3.69
CA SER A 99 7.46 -5.66 -3.30
C SER A 99 7.41 -4.70 -2.10
N LEU A 100 6.27 -4.06 -1.88
CA LEU A 100 5.98 -3.26 -0.67
C LEU A 100 5.50 -4.12 0.51
N GLY A 101 5.32 -5.42 0.33
CA GLY A 101 4.79 -6.32 1.36
C GLY A 101 3.26 -6.41 1.40
N ILE A 102 2.56 -5.82 0.43
CA ILE A 102 1.10 -5.85 0.33
C ILE A 102 0.67 -7.16 -0.32
N GLY A 103 -0.02 -8.03 0.42
CA GLY A 103 -0.64 -9.24 -0.08
C GLY A 103 -2.16 -9.08 -0.26
N MET A 104 -2.77 -9.87 -1.15
CA MET A 104 -4.20 -9.88 -1.36
C MET A 104 -4.73 -11.32 -1.43
N VAL A 105 -5.79 -11.59 -0.68
CA VAL A 105 -6.57 -12.83 -0.80
C VAL A 105 -7.84 -12.51 -1.59
N PHE A 106 -8.03 -13.22 -2.70
CA PHE A 106 -9.20 -13.02 -3.55
C PHE A 106 -10.40 -13.78 -3.01
N GLN A 107 -11.60 -13.25 -3.26
CA GLN A 107 -12.87 -13.87 -2.87
C GLN A 107 -13.09 -15.22 -3.55
N HIS A 108 -12.60 -15.39 -4.77
CA HIS A 108 -12.62 -16.63 -5.52
C HIS A 108 -11.21 -17.19 -5.60
N PHE A 109 -11.03 -18.43 -5.19
CA PHE A 109 -9.76 -19.14 -5.30
C PHE A 109 -9.45 -19.39 -6.78
N SER A 110 -8.45 -18.72 -7.32
CA SER A 110 -7.96 -18.95 -8.67
C SER A 110 -6.89 -20.05 -8.64
N LEU A 111 -7.31 -21.28 -8.38
CA LEU A 111 -6.43 -22.45 -8.48
C LEU A 111 -6.49 -22.99 -9.90
N PHE A 112 -5.33 -23.31 -10.44
CA PHE A 112 -5.22 -24.06 -11.70
C PHE A 112 -5.29 -25.55 -11.41
N GLU A 113 -6.41 -26.17 -11.73
CA GLU A 113 -6.67 -27.61 -11.47
C GLU A 113 -5.66 -28.52 -12.17
N ALA A 114 -5.10 -28.07 -13.30
CA ALA A 114 -4.07 -28.81 -14.04
C ALA A 114 -2.69 -28.78 -13.37
N LEU A 115 -2.48 -27.94 -12.36
CA LEU A 115 -1.23 -27.78 -11.65
C LEU A 115 -1.28 -28.46 -10.28
N THR A 116 -0.12 -28.94 -9.85
CA THR A 116 0.05 -29.44 -8.48
C THR A 116 -0.08 -28.30 -7.45
N VAL A 117 -0.27 -28.63 -6.19
CA VAL A 117 -0.31 -27.65 -5.08
C VAL A 117 0.94 -26.78 -5.08
N MET A 118 2.12 -27.40 -5.26
CA MET A 118 3.38 -26.68 -5.27
C MET A 118 3.49 -25.70 -6.44
N GLU A 119 3.03 -26.09 -7.63
CA GLU A 119 3.01 -25.19 -8.80
C GLU A 119 2.04 -24.03 -8.61
N ASN A 120 0.86 -24.29 -8.04
CA ASN A 120 -0.08 -23.22 -7.68
C ASN A 120 0.52 -22.24 -6.67
N ILE A 121 1.23 -22.74 -5.65
CA ILE A 121 1.94 -21.88 -4.68
C ILE A 121 3.07 -21.10 -5.37
N ALA A 122 3.82 -21.75 -6.27
CA ALA A 122 4.92 -21.14 -7.00
C ALA A 122 4.47 -19.96 -7.88
N LEU A 123 3.25 -20.01 -8.44
CA LEU A 123 2.67 -18.90 -9.19
C LEU A 123 2.40 -17.64 -8.34
N ALA A 124 2.19 -17.82 -7.05
CA ALA A 124 1.92 -16.72 -6.11
C ALA A 124 3.20 -16.11 -5.51
N ILE A 125 4.33 -16.79 -5.65
CA ILE A 125 5.62 -16.41 -5.07
C ILE A 125 6.48 -15.80 -6.19
N ASP A 126 7.27 -14.77 -5.85
CA ASP A 126 8.16 -14.10 -6.78
C ASP A 126 9.23 -15.07 -7.32
N GLU A 127 9.65 -14.95 -8.59
CA GLU A 127 10.54 -15.86 -9.36
C GLU A 127 11.90 -16.18 -8.69
N LYS A 128 12.22 -15.57 -7.56
CA LYS A 128 13.48 -15.79 -6.82
C LYS A 128 13.60 -17.16 -6.15
N TRP A 129 12.51 -17.90 -6.02
CA TRP A 129 12.49 -19.19 -5.34
C TRP A 129 12.65 -20.32 -6.35
N LYS A 130 13.83 -20.95 -6.37
CA LYS A 130 14.02 -22.18 -7.13
C LYS A 130 13.11 -23.27 -6.57
N THR A 131 12.49 -24.05 -7.43
CA THR A 131 11.55 -25.13 -7.10
C THR A 131 12.04 -26.06 -5.99
N GLN A 132 13.36 -26.21 -5.86
CA GLN A 132 13.99 -27.07 -4.86
C GLN A 132 14.02 -26.47 -3.45
N GLU A 133 14.10 -25.14 -3.34
CA GLU A 133 13.99 -24.42 -2.04
C GLU A 133 12.54 -24.35 -1.57
N LEU A 134 11.61 -24.26 -2.50
CA LEU A 134 10.17 -24.27 -2.20
C LEU A 134 9.75 -25.60 -1.57
N ARG A 135 10.25 -26.74 -2.10
CA ARG A 135 9.97 -28.09 -1.56
C ARG A 135 10.41 -28.30 -0.11
N SER A 136 11.40 -27.56 0.36
CA SER A 136 11.91 -27.69 1.73
C SER A 136 11.17 -26.85 2.74
N ARG A 137 10.27 -25.95 2.29
CA ARG A 137 9.54 -25.01 3.14
C ARG A 137 8.02 -25.24 3.19
N ILE A 138 7.49 -26.10 2.33
CA ILE A 138 6.11 -26.61 2.30
C ILE A 138 6.08 -28.00 2.87
#